data_8cdfb62619c1147c284e8d287896a0b5
#
_entry.id   8cdfb62619c1147c284e8d287896a0b5
#
_cell.length_a   1.000
_cell.length_b   1.000
_cell.length_c   1.000
_cell.angle_alpha   90.00
_cell.angle_beta   90.00
_cell.angle_gamma   90.00
#
_symmetry.space_group_name_H-M   'P 1'
#
loop_
_entity.id
_entity.type
_entity.pdbx_description
1 polymer ?
#
loop_
_entity_poly.entity_id
_entity_poly.type
_entity_poly.pdbx_seq_one_letter_code
_entity_poly.pdbx_strand_id
1 'polypeptide(L)'
;MSLAQDIAILKRIPMLSDFQDDQLRLLAFSAESMDYSRGQRLFDQGDRADGGLVITDGTVSLQTKGADGFEEIEQVGQGTLLGETALLTENKRPCRAEAIDAVRIIRIRRALFKRMIQEYPELAQRMLDQRVSRFRYTVSALKPVGEKMAELEQLNAERRVKDDERQS
;
A
#
# COMPACT_ATOMS: atom_id res chain seq x y z
N MET A 1 0.54 23.79 5.80
CA MET A 1 1.14 23.53 4.47
C MET A 1 0.29 24.18 3.40
N SER A 2 0.87 24.51 2.25
CA SER A 2 0.12 25.10 1.15
C SER A 2 -0.48 24.01 0.26
N LEU A 3 -1.58 24.30 -0.44
CA LEU A 3 -2.17 23.39 -1.43
C LEU A 3 -1.13 22.89 -2.47
N ALA A 4 -0.18 23.73 -2.84
CA ALA A 4 0.88 23.33 -3.77
C ALA A 4 1.81 22.25 -3.19
N GLN A 5 2.10 22.31 -1.89
CA GLN A 5 2.88 21.27 -1.20
C GLN A 5 2.11 19.96 -1.12
N ASP A 6 0.81 20.02 -0.82
CA ASP A 6 -0.06 18.85 -0.76
C ASP A 6 -0.12 18.15 -2.12
N ILE A 7 -0.30 18.91 -3.21
CA ILE A 7 -0.28 18.37 -4.59
C ILE A 7 1.08 17.71 -4.90
N ALA A 8 2.19 18.34 -4.53
CA ALA A 8 3.52 17.77 -4.75
C ALA A 8 3.73 16.44 -4.00
N ILE A 9 3.16 16.29 -2.80
CA ILE A 9 3.18 15.04 -2.04
C ILE A 9 2.30 13.99 -2.71
N LEU A 10 1.05 14.34 -3.05
CA LEU A 10 0.11 13.43 -3.72
C LEU A 10 0.69 12.87 -5.02
N LYS A 11 1.39 13.68 -5.80
CA LYS A 11 2.02 13.27 -7.08
C LYS A 11 3.10 12.20 -6.91
N ARG A 12 3.73 12.11 -5.74
CA ARG A 12 4.76 11.10 -5.43
C ARG A 12 4.16 9.74 -5.05
N ILE A 13 2.88 9.68 -4.75
CA ILE A 13 2.21 8.43 -4.37
C ILE A 13 1.99 7.59 -5.62
N PRO A 14 2.50 6.34 -5.69
CA PRO A 14 2.42 5.52 -6.90
C PRO A 14 1.00 5.37 -7.46
N MET A 15 0.01 5.24 -6.58
CA MET A 15 -1.40 5.11 -6.99
C MET A 15 -1.98 6.38 -7.61
N LEU A 16 -1.43 7.55 -7.27
CA LEU A 16 -1.89 8.86 -7.74
C LEU A 16 -0.98 9.45 -8.82
N SER A 17 0.11 8.78 -9.19
CA SER A 17 1.10 9.28 -10.15
C SER A 17 0.55 9.51 -11.55
N ASP A 18 -0.55 8.83 -11.91
CA ASP A 18 -1.23 8.97 -13.21
C ASP A 18 -2.23 10.13 -13.26
N PHE A 19 -2.49 10.76 -12.10
CA PHE A 19 -3.36 11.92 -12.04
C PHE A 19 -2.66 13.15 -12.61
N GLN A 20 -3.39 13.94 -13.38
CA GLN A 20 -2.90 15.24 -13.86
C GLN A 20 -2.95 16.29 -12.74
N ASP A 21 -2.22 17.38 -12.90
CA ASP A 21 -2.08 18.40 -11.84
C ASP A 21 -3.43 19.05 -11.46
N ASP A 22 -4.35 19.21 -12.41
CA ASP A 22 -5.71 19.70 -12.15
C ASP A 22 -6.57 18.69 -11.39
N GLN A 23 -6.42 17.39 -11.69
CA GLN A 23 -7.10 16.31 -10.99
C GLN A 23 -6.56 16.16 -9.55
N LEU A 24 -5.24 16.24 -9.35
CA LEU A 24 -4.63 16.24 -8.01
C LEU A 24 -5.04 17.47 -7.21
N ARG A 25 -5.18 18.62 -7.87
CA ARG A 25 -5.66 19.85 -7.23
C ARG A 25 -7.10 19.69 -6.75
N LEU A 26 -7.97 19.12 -7.59
CA LEU A 26 -9.36 18.84 -7.23
C LEU A 26 -9.43 17.84 -6.07
N LEU A 27 -8.62 16.79 -6.10
CA LEU A 27 -8.53 15.79 -5.04
C LEU A 27 -8.08 16.43 -3.72
N ALA A 28 -6.99 17.21 -3.73
CA ALA A 28 -6.45 17.87 -2.53
C ALA A 28 -7.43 18.88 -1.95
N PHE A 29 -8.15 19.63 -2.80
CA PHE A 29 -9.15 20.62 -2.35
C PHE A 29 -10.39 19.96 -1.73
N SER A 30 -10.79 18.79 -2.25
CA SER A 30 -11.99 18.07 -1.80
C SER A 30 -11.73 17.08 -0.66
N ALA A 31 -10.47 16.80 -0.36
CA ALA A 31 -10.06 15.92 0.74
C ALA A 31 -10.02 16.67 2.08
N GLU A 32 -10.00 15.92 3.17
CA GLU A 32 -9.99 16.46 4.54
C GLU A 32 -8.56 16.47 5.08
N SER A 33 -8.08 17.65 5.50
CA SER A 33 -6.85 17.76 6.29
C SER A 33 -7.14 17.52 7.77
N MET A 34 -6.30 16.68 8.41
CA MET A 34 -6.41 16.35 9.83
C MET A 34 -5.03 16.40 10.48
N ASP A 35 -4.98 16.96 11.70
CA ASP A 35 -3.78 17.04 12.51
C ASP A 35 -3.90 16.10 13.72
N TYR A 36 -2.80 15.40 14.03
CA TYR A 36 -2.69 14.50 15.18
C TYR A 36 -1.49 14.89 16.03
N SER A 37 -1.69 14.88 17.35
CA SER A 37 -0.60 15.04 18.31
C SER A 37 0.06 13.70 18.58
N ARG A 38 1.29 13.73 19.08
CA ARG A 38 2.03 12.53 19.52
C ARG A 38 1.16 11.65 20.43
N GLY A 39 1.15 10.33 20.15
CA GLY A 39 0.39 9.34 20.88
C GLY A 39 -1.08 9.22 20.47
N GLN A 40 -1.59 10.11 19.60
CA GLN A 40 -2.94 9.98 19.07
C GLN A 40 -3.01 8.88 18.00
N ARG A 41 -4.11 8.14 18.01
CA ARG A 41 -4.37 7.11 17.00
C ARG A 41 -5.08 7.70 15.80
N LEU A 42 -4.58 7.35 14.62
CA LEU A 42 -5.23 7.64 13.35
C LEU A 42 -6.38 6.65 13.11
N PHE A 43 -6.16 5.38 13.46
CA PHE A 43 -7.16 4.30 13.44
C PHE A 43 -6.66 3.09 14.25
N ASP A 44 -7.58 2.22 14.62
CA ASP A 44 -7.28 0.94 15.27
C ASP A 44 -7.36 -0.24 14.28
N GLN A 45 -6.67 -1.33 14.63
CA GLN A 45 -6.76 -2.60 13.89
C GLN A 45 -8.20 -3.12 13.94
N GLY A 46 -8.76 -3.50 12.79
CA GLY A 46 -10.12 -3.99 12.66
C GLY A 46 -11.17 -2.90 12.42
N ASP A 47 -10.81 -1.62 12.52
CA ASP A 47 -11.71 -0.52 12.16
C ASP A 47 -12.14 -0.60 10.70
N ARG A 48 -13.35 -0.16 10.40
CA ARG A 48 -13.84 -0.05 9.03
C ARG A 48 -13.08 1.07 8.30
N ALA A 49 -12.45 0.72 7.19
CA ALA A 49 -11.72 1.66 6.36
C ALA A 49 -12.64 2.23 5.27
N ASP A 50 -12.88 3.55 5.30
CA ASP A 50 -13.71 4.27 4.35
C ASP A 50 -12.91 5.06 3.30
N GLY A 51 -11.59 4.93 3.33
CA GLY A 51 -10.68 5.62 2.42
C GLY A 51 -9.22 5.50 2.83
N GLY A 52 -8.37 6.25 2.14
CA GLY A 52 -6.94 6.33 2.37
C GLY A 52 -6.54 7.57 3.16
N LEU A 53 -5.42 7.47 3.87
CA LEU A 53 -4.79 8.57 4.63
C LEU A 53 -3.40 8.80 4.05
N VAL A 54 -3.14 9.99 3.52
CA VAL A 54 -1.82 10.40 3.03
C VAL A 54 -1.12 11.18 4.13
N ILE A 55 0.04 10.72 4.57
CA ILE A 55 0.88 11.45 5.53
C ILE A 55 1.55 12.60 4.78
N THR A 56 1.24 13.84 5.18
CA THR A 56 1.84 15.04 4.59
C THR A 56 2.93 15.63 5.46
N ASP A 57 2.94 15.31 6.75
CA ASP A 57 4.00 15.70 7.70
C ASP A 57 3.99 14.75 8.90
N GLY A 58 5.16 14.58 9.53
CA GLY A 58 5.33 13.73 10.71
C GLY A 58 5.53 12.26 10.42
N THR A 59 5.52 11.45 11.48
CA THR A 59 5.83 10.03 11.47
C THR A 59 4.77 9.22 12.21
N VAL A 60 4.37 8.10 11.65
CA VAL A 60 3.33 7.20 12.18
C VAL A 60 3.91 5.82 12.41
N SER A 61 3.68 5.26 13.61
CA SER A 61 3.95 3.86 13.95
C SER A 61 2.79 2.98 13.51
N LEU A 62 3.06 1.96 12.72
CA LEU A 62 2.11 0.90 12.38
C LEU A 62 2.34 -0.27 13.33
N GLN A 63 1.28 -0.74 13.98
CA GLN A 63 1.34 -1.74 15.03
C GLN A 63 0.31 -2.85 14.77
N THR A 64 0.69 -4.08 15.06
CA THR A 64 -0.21 -5.24 15.04
C THR A 64 -0.39 -5.83 16.41
N LYS A 65 -1.50 -6.51 16.65
CA LYS A 65 -1.77 -7.17 17.93
C LYS A 65 -0.96 -8.45 18.02
N GLY A 66 0.01 -8.48 18.94
CA GLY A 66 0.80 -9.65 19.33
C GLY A 66 0.26 -10.35 20.57
N ALA A 67 1.02 -11.28 21.13
CA ALA A 67 0.66 -12.04 22.33
C ALA A 67 0.59 -11.14 23.59
N ASP A 68 1.52 -10.20 23.73
CA ASP A 68 1.67 -9.33 24.90
C ASP A 68 1.16 -7.91 24.69
N GLY A 69 0.41 -7.66 23.60
CA GLY A 69 -0.11 -6.34 23.27
C GLY A 69 0.13 -5.93 21.82
N PHE A 70 0.20 -4.62 21.57
CA PHE A 70 0.50 -4.12 20.23
C PHE A 70 2.02 -3.97 20.04
N GLU A 71 2.52 -4.55 18.96
CA GLU A 71 3.93 -4.51 18.56
C GLU A 71 4.08 -3.67 17.29
N GLU A 72 5.08 -2.79 17.28
CA GLU A 72 5.41 -1.98 16.10
C GLU A 72 5.98 -2.89 15.00
N ILE A 73 5.39 -2.79 13.81
CA ILE A 73 5.87 -3.50 12.61
C ILE A 73 6.64 -2.58 11.67
N GLU A 74 6.31 -1.29 11.63
CA GLU A 74 6.94 -0.33 10.73
C GLU A 74 6.67 1.10 11.19
N GLN A 75 7.60 2.01 10.88
CA GLN A 75 7.38 3.46 10.94
C GLN A 75 7.32 4.03 9.54
N VAL A 76 6.32 4.86 9.28
CA VAL A 76 6.07 5.47 7.98
C VAL A 76 5.93 6.99 8.11
N GLY A 77 6.38 7.70 7.10
CA GLY A 77 6.43 9.17 7.11
C GLY A 77 5.76 9.82 5.91
N GLN A 78 6.14 11.07 5.66
CA GLN A 78 5.62 11.89 4.57
C GLN A 78 5.64 11.17 3.22
N GLY A 79 4.53 11.27 2.47
CA GLY A 79 4.37 10.66 1.16
C GLY A 79 3.84 9.22 1.19
N THR A 80 3.57 8.68 2.40
CA THR A 80 2.97 7.35 2.53
C THR A 80 1.44 7.44 2.44
N LEU A 81 0.83 6.55 1.65
CA LEU A 81 -0.62 6.34 1.58
C LEU A 81 -0.99 5.11 2.41
N LEU A 82 -1.67 5.31 3.52
CA LEU A 82 -2.22 4.25 4.36
C LEU A 82 -3.62 3.86 3.89
N GLY A 83 -3.85 2.57 3.66
CA GLY A 83 -5.16 2.06 3.24
C GLY A 83 -5.47 2.28 1.77
N GLU A 84 -4.52 2.05 0.89
CA GLU A 84 -4.68 2.11 -0.58
C GLU A 84 -5.87 1.29 -1.06
N THR A 85 -6.03 0.05 -0.56
CA THR A 85 -7.14 -0.83 -0.93
C THR A 85 -8.50 -0.28 -0.50
N ALA A 86 -8.56 0.50 0.57
CA ALA A 86 -9.78 1.11 1.07
C ALA A 86 -10.32 2.25 0.19
N LEU A 87 -9.52 2.76 -0.75
CA LEU A 87 -9.96 3.69 -1.80
C LEU A 87 -10.82 2.99 -2.85
N LEU A 88 -10.60 1.69 -3.07
CA LEU A 88 -11.27 0.91 -4.12
C LEU A 88 -12.41 0.05 -3.57
N THR A 89 -12.19 -0.61 -2.43
CA THR A 89 -13.09 -1.61 -1.86
C THR A 89 -13.31 -1.40 -0.37
N GLU A 90 -14.43 -1.90 0.14
CA GLU A 90 -14.66 -1.95 1.58
C GLU A 90 -13.74 -2.99 2.21
N ASN A 91 -13.03 -2.57 3.25
CA ASN A 91 -12.17 -3.44 4.04
C ASN A 91 -12.03 -2.94 5.47
N LYS A 92 -11.32 -3.70 6.30
CA LYS A 92 -10.93 -3.32 7.66
C LYS A 92 -9.46 -2.95 7.70
N ARG A 93 -9.08 -2.10 8.66
CA ARG A 93 -7.69 -1.73 8.90
C ARG A 93 -6.90 -2.97 9.35
N PRO A 94 -5.81 -3.34 8.66
CA PRO A 94 -5.03 -4.53 9.00
C PRO A 94 -4.16 -4.35 10.24
N CYS A 95 -3.89 -3.11 10.64
CA CYS A 95 -3.03 -2.72 11.75
C CYS A 95 -3.59 -1.48 12.44
N ARG A 96 -3.02 -1.12 13.59
CA ARG A 96 -3.18 0.18 14.25
C ARG A 96 -2.19 1.17 13.68
N ALA A 97 -2.57 2.44 13.60
CA ALA A 97 -1.69 3.55 13.25
C ALA A 97 -1.71 4.61 14.36
N GLU A 98 -0.55 4.96 14.89
CA GLU A 98 -0.36 5.91 15.98
C GLU A 98 0.71 6.93 15.64
N ALA A 99 0.44 8.21 15.92
CA ALA A 99 1.35 9.31 15.69
C ALA A 99 2.50 9.29 16.72
N ILE A 100 3.76 9.20 16.26
CA ILE A 100 4.94 9.27 17.15
C ILE A 100 5.45 10.69 17.36
N ASP A 101 5.06 11.61 16.53
CA ASP A 101 5.30 13.06 16.67
C ASP A 101 4.03 13.83 16.27
N ALA A 102 4.13 15.12 15.93
CA ALA A 102 3.03 15.87 15.34
C ALA A 102 2.85 15.43 13.89
N VAL A 103 1.68 14.88 13.57
CA VAL A 103 1.37 14.32 12.25
C VAL A 103 0.26 15.12 11.59
N ARG A 104 0.44 15.42 10.30
CA ARG A 104 -0.62 15.94 9.42
C ARG A 104 -0.91 14.95 8.32
N ILE A 105 -2.19 14.71 8.07
CA ILE A 105 -2.65 13.84 6.98
C ILE A 105 -3.66 14.53 6.08
N ILE A 106 -3.78 14.02 4.86
CA ILE A 106 -4.92 14.24 3.97
C ILE A 106 -5.73 12.95 3.91
N ARG A 107 -7.00 13.02 4.29
CA ARG A 107 -7.94 11.90 4.20
C ARG A 107 -8.69 11.95 2.88
N ILE A 108 -8.52 10.93 2.08
CA ILE A 108 -9.21 10.74 0.80
C ILE A 108 -10.31 9.70 1.02
N ARG A 109 -11.56 10.14 1.07
CA ARG A 109 -12.70 9.21 1.21
C ARG A 109 -12.86 8.37 -0.06
N ARG A 110 -13.23 7.10 0.10
CA ARG A 110 -13.51 6.21 -1.04
C ARG A 110 -14.57 6.79 -1.98
N ALA A 111 -15.63 7.42 -1.45
CA ALA A 111 -16.66 8.05 -2.27
C ALA A 111 -16.09 9.15 -3.19
N LEU A 112 -15.18 10.00 -2.66
CA LEU A 112 -14.49 11.01 -3.45
C LEU A 112 -13.60 10.36 -4.52
N PHE A 113 -12.81 9.37 -4.15
CA PHE A 113 -11.93 8.68 -5.08
C PHE A 113 -12.69 7.97 -6.22
N LYS A 114 -13.77 7.27 -5.89
CA LYS A 114 -14.67 6.64 -6.88
C LYS A 114 -15.27 7.67 -7.84
N ARG A 115 -15.72 8.80 -7.33
CA ARG A 115 -16.25 9.88 -8.15
C ARG A 115 -15.20 10.41 -9.14
N MET A 116 -13.96 10.60 -8.69
CA MET A 116 -12.85 11.00 -9.55
C MET A 116 -12.64 9.99 -10.69
N ILE A 117 -12.59 8.70 -10.39
CA ILE A 117 -12.46 7.63 -11.40
C ILE A 117 -13.64 7.62 -12.39
N GLN A 118 -14.85 7.91 -11.92
CA GLN A 118 -16.04 7.97 -12.79
C GLN A 118 -16.04 9.19 -13.73
N GLU A 119 -15.57 10.34 -13.22
CA GLU A 119 -15.47 11.58 -14.01
C GLU A 119 -14.29 11.54 -15.01
N TYR A 120 -13.25 10.75 -14.72
CA TYR A 120 -12.05 10.60 -15.54
C TYR A 120 -11.78 9.12 -15.85
N PRO A 121 -12.53 8.50 -16.78
CA PRO A 121 -12.41 7.05 -17.08
C PRO A 121 -11.01 6.62 -17.51
N GLU A 122 -10.25 7.52 -18.13
CA GLU A 122 -8.86 7.29 -18.53
C GLU A 122 -7.93 6.99 -17.33
N LEU A 123 -8.25 7.48 -16.12
CA LEU A 123 -7.53 7.14 -14.91
C LEU A 123 -7.70 5.66 -14.53
N ALA A 124 -8.94 5.16 -14.62
CA ALA A 124 -9.24 3.76 -14.35
C ALA A 124 -8.45 2.85 -15.29
N GLN A 125 -8.37 3.19 -16.59
CA GLN A 125 -7.63 2.43 -17.57
C GLN A 125 -6.13 2.42 -17.27
N ARG A 126 -5.52 3.56 -16.98
CA ARG A 126 -4.09 3.66 -16.62
C ARG A 126 -3.76 2.88 -15.35
N MET A 127 -4.59 2.98 -14.33
CA MET A 127 -4.42 2.21 -13.08
C MET A 127 -4.48 0.70 -13.31
N LEU A 128 -5.36 0.22 -14.18
CA LEU A 128 -5.42 -1.18 -14.59
C LEU A 128 -4.15 -1.59 -15.33
N ASP A 129 -3.71 -0.81 -16.30
CA ASP A 129 -2.54 -1.10 -17.11
C ASP A 129 -1.25 -1.19 -16.25
N GLN A 130 -1.09 -0.31 -15.27
CA GLN A 130 0.03 -0.36 -14.33
C GLN A 130 0.01 -1.63 -13.45
N ARG A 131 -1.16 -2.03 -12.95
CA ARG A 131 -1.29 -3.26 -12.14
C ARG A 131 -0.98 -4.51 -12.96
N VAL A 132 -1.46 -4.57 -14.18
CA VAL A 132 -1.16 -5.67 -15.11
C VAL A 132 0.33 -5.71 -15.44
N SER A 133 0.96 -4.57 -15.69
CA SER A 133 2.39 -4.48 -15.97
C SER A 133 3.24 -4.91 -14.78
N ARG A 134 2.91 -4.47 -13.56
CA ARG A 134 3.60 -4.90 -12.32
C ARG A 134 3.43 -6.39 -12.08
N PHE A 135 2.23 -6.93 -12.27
CA PHE A 135 1.98 -8.37 -12.12
C PHE A 135 2.79 -9.18 -13.12
N ARG A 136 2.82 -8.79 -14.40
CA ARG A 136 3.64 -9.44 -15.45
C ARG A 136 5.13 -9.38 -15.12
N TYR A 137 5.63 -8.24 -14.62
CA TYR A 137 7.03 -8.11 -14.20
C TYR A 137 7.35 -9.05 -13.03
N THR A 138 6.49 -9.11 -12.01
CA THR A 138 6.68 -9.98 -10.85
C THR A 138 6.66 -11.45 -11.25
N VAL A 139 5.72 -11.86 -12.10
CA VAL A 139 5.63 -13.25 -12.60
C VAL A 139 6.85 -13.60 -13.45
N SER A 140 7.31 -12.70 -14.33
CA SER A 140 8.50 -12.95 -15.15
C SER A 140 9.79 -12.99 -14.32
N ALA A 141 9.88 -12.19 -13.25
CA ALA A 141 11.02 -12.20 -12.32
C ALA A 141 11.08 -13.48 -11.46
N LEU A 142 9.93 -14.14 -11.22
CA LEU A 142 9.85 -15.43 -10.48
C LEU A 142 10.11 -16.64 -11.37
N LYS A 143 10.00 -16.53 -12.68
CA LYS A 143 10.21 -17.63 -13.63
C LYS A 143 11.57 -18.33 -13.48
N PRO A 144 12.71 -17.61 -13.37
CA PRO A 144 14.01 -18.26 -13.18
C PRO A 144 14.13 -19.01 -11.84
N VAL A 145 13.42 -18.56 -10.81
CA VAL A 145 13.39 -19.21 -9.49
C VAL A 145 12.62 -20.53 -9.56
N GLY A 146 11.49 -20.54 -10.25
CA GLY A 146 10.71 -21.76 -10.49
C GLY A 146 11.47 -22.81 -11.30
N GLU A 147 12.19 -22.40 -12.35
CA GLU A 147 13.04 -23.27 -13.16
C GLU A 147 14.17 -23.88 -12.31
N LYS A 148 14.81 -23.09 -11.45
CA LYS A 148 15.88 -23.55 -10.58
C LYS A 148 15.40 -24.50 -9.46
N MET A 149 14.20 -24.28 -8.94
CA MET A 149 13.57 -25.22 -8.00
C MET A 149 13.24 -26.56 -8.64
N ALA A 150 12.71 -26.56 -9.85
CA ALA A 150 12.43 -27.79 -10.59
C ALA A 150 13.72 -28.60 -10.89
N GLU A 151 14.81 -27.90 -11.21
CA GLU A 151 16.13 -28.51 -11.42
C GLU A 151 16.68 -29.17 -10.15
N LEU A 152 16.53 -28.49 -9.00
CA LEU A 152 16.91 -29.03 -7.69
C LEU A 152 16.06 -30.24 -7.27
N GLU A 153 14.77 -30.24 -7.56
CA GLU A 153 13.89 -31.40 -7.31
C GLU A 153 14.28 -32.62 -8.14
N GLN A 154 14.62 -32.41 -9.41
CA GLN A 154 15.14 -33.47 -10.25
C GLN A 154 16.46 -34.07 -9.72
N LEU A 155 17.42 -33.21 -9.36
CA LEU A 155 18.69 -33.65 -8.78
C LEU A 155 18.51 -34.42 -7.46
N ASN A 156 17.56 -34.04 -6.64
CA ASN A 156 17.24 -34.74 -5.39
C ASN A 156 16.56 -36.07 -5.64
N ALA A 157 15.71 -36.19 -6.66
CA ALA A 157 15.09 -37.44 -7.06
C ALA A 157 16.14 -38.44 -7.58
N GLU A 158 17.06 -37.98 -8.41
CA GLU A 158 18.17 -38.80 -8.93
C GLU A 158 19.13 -39.29 -7.84
N ARG A 159 19.39 -38.47 -6.83
CA ARG A 159 20.17 -38.87 -5.65
C ARG A 159 19.50 -39.97 -4.84
N ARG A 160 18.21 -39.88 -4.60
CA ARG A 160 17.42 -40.87 -3.86
C ARG A 160 17.47 -42.24 -4.56
N VAL A 161 17.31 -42.28 -5.90
CA VAL A 161 17.39 -43.50 -6.68
C VAL A 161 18.78 -44.17 -6.59
N LYS A 162 19.87 -43.37 -6.66
CA LYS A 162 21.23 -43.87 -6.54
C LYS A 162 21.58 -44.41 -5.16
N ASP A 163 21.00 -43.82 -4.11
CA ASP A 163 21.21 -44.28 -2.75
C ASP A 163 20.47 -45.60 -2.46
N ASP A 164 19.27 -45.77 -3.00
CA ASP A 164 18.51 -47.04 -2.93
C ASP A 164 19.21 -48.19 -3.71
N GLU A 165 19.80 -47.92 -4.86
CA GLU A 165 20.57 -48.92 -5.64
C GLU A 165 21.87 -49.34 -4.95
N ARG A 166 22.45 -48.53 -4.07
CA ARG A 166 23.66 -48.87 -3.31
C ARG A 166 23.40 -49.65 -2.03
N GLN A 167 22.15 -49.73 -1.59
CA GLN A 167 21.72 -50.45 -0.39
C GLN A 167 21.07 -51.82 -0.70
N SER A 168 20.90 -52.16 -1.98
CA SER A 168 20.42 -53.45 -2.46
C SER A 168 21.57 -54.31 -2.98
#